data_7ba17d43f0e6186bbdb04b63923f9c27
#
_entry.id   7ba17d43f0e6186bbdb04b63923f9c27
#
_cell.length_a   1.000
_cell.length_b   1.000
_cell.length_c   1.000
_cell.angle_alpha   90.00
_cell.angle_beta   90.00
_cell.angle_gamma   90.00
#
_symmetry.space_group_name_H-M   'P 1'
#
loop_
_entity.id
_entity.type
_entity.pdbx_description
1 polymer ?
#
loop_
_entity_poly.entity_id
_entity_poly.type
_entity_poly.pdbx_seq_one_letter_code
_entity_poly.pdbx_strand_id
1 'polypeptide(L)'
;MKLCLIGHSFGYELEKLIRIFLPFEKIEICENRSRSDRAAVTVLSSENGVTRLSAELILGENTYTDEKTLENSAENYEKECERLIAAALYNCFVAASGYTPPWGILTGVRPAKLFSRLCRAEGEAATEQYFKNALYVKPSKTELCKKTVAAEKRITDLSGKSSYSLYISIPFCPTRCAYCSFVSHSVEQARRLIPQYIDLLCEELRLTAEIAKKLSLKLETIYIGGGTPTSVTDKQLEEIMSAVAENFPVQSAAEYTVEAGRPDTVTREKLEVIKRMGASRISINPQTMN
;
A
#
# COMPACT_ATOMS: atom_id res chain seq x y z
N MET A 1 -19.28 5.14 17.45
CA MET A 1 -18.39 5.47 18.61
C MET A 1 -17.78 6.84 18.38
N LYS A 2 -17.48 7.58 19.45
CA LYS A 2 -16.76 8.88 19.36
C LYS A 2 -15.27 8.67 19.58
N LEU A 3 -14.45 9.37 18.80
CA LEU A 3 -13.00 9.47 19.00
C LEU A 3 -12.69 10.92 19.39
N CYS A 4 -12.39 11.17 20.65
CA CYS A 4 -12.10 12.50 21.17
C CYS A 4 -10.60 12.72 21.24
N LEU A 5 -10.12 13.76 20.56
CA LEU A 5 -8.70 14.14 20.47
C LEU A 5 -8.48 15.39 21.33
N ILE A 6 -7.67 15.30 22.37
CA ILE A 6 -7.40 16.40 23.27
C ILE A 6 -5.90 16.71 23.27
N GLY A 7 -5.54 17.91 22.78
CA GLY A 7 -4.15 18.36 22.73
C GLY A 7 -3.32 17.78 21.58
N HIS A 8 -3.93 17.11 20.60
CA HIS A 8 -3.24 16.58 19.41
C HIS A 8 -4.19 16.41 18.22
N SER A 9 -3.63 16.11 17.02
CA SER A 9 -4.37 15.97 15.75
C SER A 9 -4.24 14.58 15.08
N PHE A 10 -3.85 13.53 15.80
CA PHE A 10 -3.59 12.17 15.25
C PHE A 10 -4.87 11.37 14.94
N GLY A 11 -5.94 12.04 14.51
CA GLY A 11 -7.26 11.42 14.32
C GLY A 11 -7.28 10.34 13.25
N TYR A 12 -6.57 10.55 12.14
CA TYR A 12 -6.53 9.60 11.03
C TYR A 12 -5.87 8.27 11.45
N GLU A 13 -4.73 8.32 12.13
CA GLU A 13 -3.96 7.17 12.57
C GLU A 13 -4.73 6.37 13.62
N LEU A 14 -5.34 7.06 14.59
CA LEU A 14 -6.13 6.44 15.65
C LEU A 14 -7.44 5.85 15.12
N GLU A 15 -8.10 6.50 14.15
CA GLU A 15 -9.27 5.92 13.48
C GLU A 15 -8.92 4.61 12.80
N LYS A 16 -7.79 4.54 12.08
CA LYS A 16 -7.31 3.31 11.44
C LYS A 16 -7.03 2.21 12.46
N LEU A 17 -6.44 2.57 13.60
CA LEU A 17 -6.21 1.63 14.69
C LEU A 17 -7.51 1.08 15.26
N ILE A 18 -8.50 1.94 15.53
CA ILE A 18 -9.83 1.52 16.03
C ILE A 18 -10.48 0.54 15.04
N ARG A 19 -10.36 0.79 13.73
CA ARG A 19 -10.92 -0.09 12.69
C ARG A 19 -10.30 -1.49 12.63
N ILE A 20 -9.12 -1.71 13.21
CA ILE A 20 -8.56 -3.06 13.35
C ILE A 20 -9.40 -3.89 14.33
N PHE A 21 -9.93 -3.26 15.38
CA PHE A 21 -10.76 -3.92 16.40
C PHE A 21 -12.25 -3.85 16.06
N LEU A 22 -12.69 -2.76 15.49
CA LEU A 22 -14.09 -2.42 15.20
C LEU A 22 -14.27 -2.00 13.73
N PRO A 23 -14.15 -2.93 12.75
CA PRO A 23 -14.05 -2.60 11.31
C PRO A 23 -15.31 -1.93 10.75
N PHE A 24 -16.49 -2.18 11.34
CA PHE A 24 -17.78 -1.67 10.86
C PHE A 24 -18.33 -0.52 11.71
N GLU A 25 -17.60 -0.10 12.74
CA GLU A 25 -18.06 0.96 13.63
C GLU A 25 -18.03 2.31 12.92
N LYS A 26 -19.09 3.09 13.01
CA LYS A 26 -19.09 4.49 12.58
C LYS A 26 -18.33 5.32 13.62
N ILE A 27 -17.22 5.93 13.20
CA ILE A 27 -16.36 6.75 14.06
C ILE A 27 -16.63 8.22 13.75
N GLU A 28 -16.89 8.99 14.80
CA GLU A 28 -17.06 10.44 14.77
C GLU A 28 -15.93 11.07 15.58
N ILE A 29 -15.10 11.86 14.91
CA ILE A 29 -13.97 12.55 15.54
C ILE A 29 -14.45 13.85 16.17
N CYS A 30 -14.02 14.13 17.40
CA CYS A 30 -14.34 15.35 18.14
C CYS A 30 -13.10 15.87 18.90
N GLU A 31 -13.02 17.18 19.08
CA GLU A 31 -11.90 17.86 19.76
C GLU A 31 -12.09 18.00 21.28
N ASN A 32 -13.30 17.74 21.77
CA ASN A 32 -13.64 17.86 23.17
C ASN A 32 -14.15 16.53 23.73
N ARG A 33 -13.93 16.32 25.03
CA ARG A 33 -14.46 15.14 25.73
C ARG A 33 -15.99 15.10 25.62
N SER A 34 -16.51 14.08 25.00
CA SER A 34 -17.93 13.86 24.83
C SER A 34 -18.43 12.79 25.82
N ARG A 35 -19.56 13.04 26.47
CA ARG A 35 -20.26 12.00 27.23
C ARG A 35 -20.93 11.04 26.23
N SER A 36 -20.38 9.85 26.12
CA SER A 36 -20.89 8.76 25.27
C SER A 36 -20.58 7.44 25.95
N ASP A 37 -21.49 6.51 25.88
CA ASP A 37 -21.31 5.13 26.34
C ASP A 37 -20.36 4.31 25.43
N ARG A 38 -20.00 4.87 24.28
CA ARG A 38 -19.02 4.29 23.34
C ARG A 38 -18.08 5.38 22.85
N ALA A 39 -16.94 5.50 23.51
CA ALA A 39 -15.94 6.51 23.17
C ALA A 39 -14.52 6.01 23.37
N ALA A 40 -13.60 6.51 22.53
CA ALA A 40 -12.17 6.51 22.76
C ALA A 40 -11.75 7.97 23.00
N VAL A 41 -11.16 8.26 24.15
CA VAL A 41 -10.65 9.59 24.48
C VAL A 41 -9.14 9.50 24.56
N THR A 42 -8.45 10.31 23.78
CA THR A 42 -6.99 10.37 23.77
C THR A 42 -6.54 11.78 24.13
N VAL A 43 -5.57 11.88 25.03
CA VAL A 43 -5.11 13.14 25.58
C VAL A 43 -3.59 13.22 25.46
N LEU A 44 -3.10 14.36 24.96
CA LEU A 44 -1.69 14.74 25.00
C LEU A 44 -1.57 16.03 25.80
N SER A 45 -0.80 16.02 26.87
CA SER A 45 -0.50 17.20 27.70
C SER A 45 0.98 17.25 27.99
N SER A 46 1.56 18.45 27.90
CA SER A 46 2.99 18.65 28.17
C SER A 46 3.17 19.58 29.36
N GLU A 47 3.91 19.12 30.36
CA GLU A 47 4.20 19.89 31.58
C GLU A 47 5.61 19.58 32.07
N ASN A 48 6.34 20.60 32.52
CA ASN A 48 7.69 20.46 33.10
C ASN A 48 8.70 19.65 32.25
N GLY A 49 8.62 19.78 30.91
CA GLY A 49 9.54 19.06 30.00
C GLY A 49 9.17 17.61 29.72
N VAL A 50 8.05 17.12 30.23
CA VAL A 50 7.50 15.77 30.02
C VAL A 50 6.13 15.85 29.40
N THR A 51 5.92 15.08 28.34
CA THR A 51 4.62 14.89 27.71
C THR A 51 3.96 13.62 28.25
N ARG A 52 2.74 13.75 28.71
CA ARG A 52 1.88 12.63 29.07
C ARG A 52 0.91 12.35 27.93
N LEU A 53 0.78 11.07 27.60
CA LEU A 53 -0.11 10.59 26.55
C LEU A 53 -1.02 9.51 27.16
N SER A 54 -2.30 9.79 27.24
CA SER A 54 -3.26 8.85 27.82
C SER A 54 -4.36 8.48 26.83
N ALA A 55 -4.84 7.26 26.96
CA ALA A 55 -6.02 6.77 26.25
C ALA A 55 -7.02 6.20 27.24
N GLU A 56 -8.29 6.46 26.98
CA GLU A 56 -9.43 5.92 27.71
C GLU A 56 -10.44 5.36 26.72
N LEU A 57 -10.78 4.09 26.85
CA LEU A 57 -11.78 3.41 26.03
C LEU A 57 -13.00 3.12 26.90
N ILE A 58 -14.15 3.67 26.52
CA ILE A 58 -15.44 3.49 27.18
C ILE A 58 -16.31 2.59 26.31
N LEU A 59 -16.76 1.47 26.85
CA LEU A 59 -17.68 0.53 26.20
C LEU A 59 -18.81 0.15 27.17
N GLY A 60 -19.92 0.87 27.10
CA GLY A 60 -21.01 0.76 28.08
C GLY A 60 -20.55 1.16 29.47
N GLU A 61 -20.67 0.26 30.43
CA GLU A 61 -20.26 0.49 31.83
C GLU A 61 -18.75 0.25 32.05
N ASN A 62 -18.05 -0.34 31.10
CA ASN A 62 -16.63 -0.68 31.25
C ASN A 62 -15.75 0.45 30.71
N THR A 63 -14.69 0.76 31.46
CA THR A 63 -13.68 1.74 31.08
C THR A 63 -12.28 1.11 31.20
N TYR A 64 -11.49 1.28 30.16
CA TYR A 64 -10.11 0.79 30.07
C TYR A 64 -9.19 1.99 29.85
N THR A 65 -8.08 2.07 30.57
CA THR A 65 -7.15 3.21 30.49
C THR A 65 -5.72 2.73 30.36
N ASP A 66 -4.91 3.47 29.63
CA ASP A 66 -3.45 3.32 29.61
C ASP A 66 -2.79 4.69 29.44
N GLU A 67 -1.58 4.84 29.98
CA GLU A 67 -0.81 6.09 29.95
C GLU A 67 0.64 5.81 29.58
N LYS A 68 1.23 6.72 28.82
CA LYS A 68 2.65 6.75 28.44
C LYS A 68 3.22 8.12 28.72
N THR A 69 4.54 8.18 28.86
CA THR A 69 5.27 9.44 29.02
C THR A 69 6.39 9.53 28.00
N LEU A 70 6.73 10.75 27.60
CA LEU A 70 7.81 11.06 26.68
C LEU A 70 8.50 12.34 27.14
N GLU A 71 9.83 12.36 27.11
CA GLU A 71 10.57 13.61 27.30
C GLU A 71 10.41 14.52 26.07
N ASN A 72 10.23 15.82 26.29
CA ASN A 72 10.02 16.78 25.20
C ASN A 72 11.26 16.96 24.31
N SER A 73 12.42 16.53 24.79
CA SER A 73 13.70 16.51 24.07
C SER A 73 13.89 15.30 23.15
N ALA A 74 12.91 14.37 23.11
CA ALA A 74 13.02 13.15 22.31
C ALA A 74 13.18 13.44 20.82
N GLU A 75 14.07 12.71 20.19
CA GLU A 75 14.24 12.75 18.74
C GLU A 75 12.93 12.29 18.04
N ASN A 76 12.56 12.98 16.95
CA ASN A 76 11.29 12.71 16.24
C ASN A 76 10.05 12.81 17.14
N TYR A 77 10.03 13.77 18.07
CA TYR A 77 9.03 13.96 19.12
C TYR A 77 7.58 13.74 18.65
N GLU A 78 7.15 14.37 17.56
CA GLU A 78 5.77 14.25 17.07
C GLU A 78 5.41 12.80 16.67
N LYS A 79 6.32 12.09 15.99
CA LYS A 79 6.12 10.68 15.61
C LYS A 79 6.10 9.75 16.82
N GLU A 80 6.92 10.05 17.82
CA GLU A 80 6.92 9.28 19.06
C GLU A 80 5.64 9.55 19.87
N CYS A 81 5.11 10.77 19.89
CA CYS A 81 3.82 11.07 20.48
C CYS A 81 2.69 10.30 19.78
N GLU A 82 2.64 10.31 18.45
CA GLU A 82 1.68 9.53 17.65
C GLU A 82 1.76 8.03 17.98
N ARG A 83 2.98 7.47 17.97
CA ARG A 83 3.20 6.06 18.28
C ARG A 83 2.77 5.67 19.70
N LEU A 84 3.12 6.49 20.70
CA LEU A 84 2.84 6.20 22.10
C LEU A 84 1.35 6.31 22.42
N ILE A 85 0.65 7.30 21.86
CA ILE A 85 -0.79 7.44 22.03
C ILE A 85 -1.55 6.31 21.33
N ALA A 86 -1.08 5.89 20.15
CA ALA A 86 -1.61 4.70 19.48
C ALA A 86 -1.36 3.42 20.29
N ALA A 87 -0.19 3.29 20.91
CA ALA A 87 0.14 2.17 21.81
C ALA A 87 -0.77 2.15 23.06
N ALA A 88 -1.03 3.31 23.67
CA ALA A 88 -1.94 3.40 24.80
C ALA A 88 -3.37 2.98 24.42
N LEU A 89 -3.87 3.48 23.29
CA LEU A 89 -5.20 3.12 22.80
C LEU A 89 -5.29 1.63 22.42
N TYR A 90 -4.24 1.09 21.79
CA TYR A 90 -4.13 -0.34 21.50
C TYR A 90 -4.25 -1.20 22.76
N ASN A 91 -3.54 -0.85 23.83
CA ASN A 91 -3.59 -1.57 25.09
C ASN A 91 -5.00 -1.56 25.69
N CYS A 92 -5.73 -0.44 25.61
CA CYS A 92 -7.13 -0.36 26.04
C CYS A 92 -8.01 -1.35 25.22
N PHE A 93 -7.85 -1.40 23.91
CA PHE A 93 -8.61 -2.32 23.07
C PHE A 93 -8.26 -3.79 23.32
N VAL A 94 -6.97 -4.11 23.53
CA VAL A 94 -6.54 -5.47 23.89
C VAL A 94 -7.14 -5.89 25.23
N ALA A 95 -7.12 -5.00 26.23
CA ALA A 95 -7.72 -5.27 27.53
C ALA A 95 -9.24 -5.51 27.42
N ALA A 96 -9.93 -4.74 26.59
CA ALA A 96 -11.37 -4.85 26.38
C ALA A 96 -11.80 -6.11 25.61
N SER A 97 -11.02 -6.51 24.60
CA SER A 97 -11.41 -7.56 23.65
C SER A 97 -10.70 -8.91 23.84
N GLY A 98 -9.55 -8.93 24.53
CA GLY A 98 -8.66 -10.08 24.58
C GLY A 98 -7.95 -10.39 23.26
N TYR A 99 -8.23 -9.61 22.21
CA TYR A 99 -7.66 -9.81 20.87
C TYR A 99 -6.37 -9.04 20.68
N THR A 100 -5.33 -9.70 20.20
CA THR A 100 -4.05 -9.10 19.84
C THR A 100 -3.86 -9.16 18.34
N PRO A 101 -4.02 -8.05 17.60
CA PRO A 101 -3.80 -7.97 16.16
C PRO A 101 -2.40 -8.45 15.76
N PRO A 102 -2.26 -9.22 14.67
CA PRO A 102 -0.96 -9.76 14.27
C PRO A 102 0.09 -8.70 13.91
N TRP A 103 -0.35 -7.55 13.43
CA TRP A 103 0.50 -6.42 13.06
C TRP A 103 0.59 -5.32 14.13
N GLY A 104 0.07 -5.58 15.34
CA GLY A 104 0.08 -4.62 16.43
C GLY A 104 -0.62 -3.32 16.07
N ILE A 105 0.08 -2.19 16.27
CA ILE A 105 -0.41 -0.85 15.93
C ILE A 105 -0.11 -0.43 14.48
N LEU A 106 0.53 -1.29 13.68
CA LEU A 106 0.82 -0.96 12.28
C LEU A 106 -0.46 -0.98 11.44
N THR A 107 -0.86 0.18 10.94
CA THR A 107 -2.00 0.39 10.04
C THR A 107 -1.60 0.53 8.57
N GLY A 108 -0.32 0.66 8.29
CA GLY A 108 0.22 0.84 6.94
C GLY A 108 0.20 -0.46 6.11
N VAL A 109 0.09 -0.31 4.79
CA VAL A 109 -0.04 -1.42 3.83
C VAL A 109 1.29 -2.08 3.42
N ARG A 110 2.44 -1.52 3.82
CA ARG A 110 3.78 -1.99 3.39
C ARG A 110 4.73 -2.16 4.57
N PRO A 111 4.46 -3.08 5.52
CA PRO A 111 5.31 -3.28 6.70
C PRO A 111 6.74 -3.71 6.35
N ALA A 112 6.94 -4.50 5.29
CA ALA A 112 8.28 -4.89 4.82
C ALA A 112 9.12 -3.68 4.39
N LYS A 113 8.52 -2.67 3.75
CA LYS A 113 9.22 -1.42 3.39
C LYS A 113 9.68 -0.63 4.61
N LEU A 114 8.84 -0.56 5.66
CA LEU A 114 9.22 0.04 6.94
C LEU A 114 10.37 -0.75 7.58
N PHE A 115 10.26 -2.08 7.64
CA PHE A 115 11.28 -2.96 8.18
C PHE A 115 12.62 -2.77 7.46
N SER A 116 12.62 -2.81 6.12
CA SER A 116 13.84 -2.60 5.31
C SER A 116 14.48 -1.24 5.56
N ARG A 117 13.68 -0.16 5.70
CA ARG A 117 14.18 1.18 6.00
C ARG A 117 14.86 1.24 7.36
N LEU A 118 14.24 0.68 8.40
CA LEU A 118 14.79 0.65 9.75
C LEU A 118 16.04 -0.23 9.82
N CYS A 119 16.07 -1.39 9.16
CA CYS A 119 17.29 -2.21 9.09
C CYS A 119 18.49 -1.47 8.49
N ARG A 120 18.26 -0.58 7.52
CA ARG A 120 19.35 0.24 6.95
C ARG A 120 19.85 1.32 7.92
N ALA A 121 18.98 1.87 8.75
CA ALA A 121 19.30 2.93 9.69
C ALA A 121 19.90 2.40 11.01
N GLU A 122 19.32 1.35 11.58
CA GLU A 122 19.56 0.91 12.95
C GLU A 122 20.04 -0.54 13.06
N GLY A 123 20.05 -1.28 11.96
CA GLY A 123 20.38 -2.71 11.94
C GLY A 123 19.19 -3.62 12.20
N GLU A 124 19.34 -4.89 11.82
CA GLU A 124 18.26 -5.89 11.85
C GLU A 124 17.79 -6.19 13.28
N ALA A 125 18.72 -6.40 14.23
CA ALA A 125 18.36 -6.75 15.60
C ALA A 125 17.56 -5.63 16.31
N ALA A 126 17.97 -4.37 16.16
CA ALA A 126 17.24 -3.23 16.71
C ALA A 126 15.84 -3.09 16.07
N THR A 127 15.76 -3.28 14.76
CA THR A 127 14.48 -3.27 14.01
C THR A 127 13.53 -4.37 14.49
N GLU A 128 14.02 -5.58 14.72
CA GLU A 128 13.19 -6.67 15.27
C GLU A 128 12.64 -6.33 16.66
N GLN A 129 13.47 -5.77 17.52
CA GLN A 129 13.05 -5.34 18.86
C GLN A 129 12.01 -4.22 18.79
N TYR A 130 12.22 -3.23 17.92
CA TYR A 130 11.28 -2.14 17.70
C TYR A 130 9.91 -2.66 17.21
N PHE A 131 9.89 -3.56 16.20
CA PHE A 131 8.66 -4.18 15.71
C PHE A 131 7.90 -4.91 16.81
N LYS A 132 8.60 -5.71 17.61
CA LYS A 132 7.98 -6.53 18.68
C LYS A 132 7.52 -5.67 19.87
N ASN A 133 8.38 -4.78 20.35
CA ASN A 133 8.18 -4.09 21.63
C ASN A 133 7.50 -2.73 21.49
N ALA A 134 7.84 -1.96 20.44
CA ALA A 134 7.30 -0.62 20.24
C ALA A 134 6.05 -0.60 19.35
N LEU A 135 5.95 -1.52 18.39
CA LEU A 135 4.82 -1.61 17.45
C LEU A 135 3.87 -2.78 17.75
N TYR A 136 4.18 -3.62 18.75
CA TYR A 136 3.39 -4.81 19.15
C TYR A 136 3.16 -5.82 18.03
N VAL A 137 4.03 -5.86 17.02
CA VAL A 137 3.96 -6.83 15.91
C VAL A 137 4.30 -8.23 16.42
N LYS A 138 3.47 -9.21 16.13
CA LYS A 138 3.72 -10.60 16.54
C LYS A 138 5.04 -11.14 15.95
N PRO A 139 5.79 -11.98 16.66
CA PRO A 139 7.05 -12.54 16.18
C PRO A 139 6.95 -13.21 14.80
N SER A 140 5.85 -13.91 14.52
CA SER A 140 5.60 -14.54 13.20
C SER A 140 5.50 -13.53 12.06
N LYS A 141 4.96 -12.31 12.31
CA LYS A 141 4.84 -11.24 11.32
C LYS A 141 6.14 -10.46 11.17
N THR A 142 6.90 -10.29 12.25
CA THR A 142 8.27 -9.74 12.19
C THR A 142 9.17 -10.64 11.35
N GLU A 143 9.12 -11.96 11.56
CA GLU A 143 9.87 -12.93 10.76
C GLU A 143 9.42 -12.96 9.29
N LEU A 144 8.11 -12.80 9.02
CA LEU A 144 7.60 -12.64 7.66
C LEU A 144 8.19 -11.40 6.98
N CYS A 145 8.23 -10.25 7.67
CA CYS A 145 8.87 -9.03 7.13
C CYS A 145 10.33 -9.28 6.78
N LYS A 146 11.08 -9.92 7.68
CA LYS A 146 12.48 -10.26 7.48
C LYS A 146 12.69 -11.12 6.23
N LYS A 147 11.93 -12.20 6.09
CA LYS A 147 11.98 -13.09 4.90
C LYS A 147 11.60 -12.35 3.62
N THR A 148 10.57 -11.53 3.67
CA THR A 148 10.13 -10.71 2.53
C THR A 148 11.24 -9.75 2.10
N VAL A 149 11.82 -8.99 3.03
CA VAL A 149 12.91 -8.05 2.74
C VAL A 149 14.14 -8.78 2.18
N ALA A 150 14.50 -9.94 2.74
CA ALA A 150 15.62 -10.74 2.22
C ALA A 150 15.36 -11.25 0.79
N ALA A 151 14.13 -11.62 0.45
CA ALA A 151 13.74 -12.02 -0.90
C ALA A 151 13.74 -10.82 -1.87
N GLU A 152 13.15 -9.70 -1.47
CA GLU A 152 13.10 -8.47 -2.27
C GLU A 152 14.50 -7.90 -2.54
N LYS A 153 15.40 -7.97 -1.56
CA LYS A 153 16.76 -7.43 -1.66
C LYS A 153 17.53 -8.04 -2.83
N ARG A 154 17.35 -9.32 -3.11
CA ARG A 154 18.00 -10.01 -4.25
C ARG A 154 17.67 -9.37 -5.59
N ILE A 155 16.50 -8.75 -5.70
CA ILE A 155 16.02 -8.09 -6.91
C ILE A 155 16.36 -6.60 -6.87
N THR A 156 16.09 -5.93 -5.75
CA THR A 156 16.29 -4.48 -5.63
C THR A 156 17.77 -4.06 -5.63
N ASP A 157 18.69 -4.95 -5.22
CA ASP A 157 20.13 -4.68 -5.28
C ASP A 157 20.67 -4.67 -6.73
N LEU A 158 19.89 -5.17 -7.71
CA LEU A 158 20.23 -5.07 -9.13
C LEU A 158 19.93 -3.69 -9.72
N SER A 159 19.05 -2.91 -9.04
CA SER A 159 18.64 -1.58 -9.48
C SER A 159 19.69 -0.53 -9.16
N GLY A 160 20.08 0.25 -10.18
CA GLY A 160 21.02 1.36 -10.05
C GLY A 160 20.33 2.73 -10.11
N LYS A 161 21.11 3.81 -9.92
CA LYS A 161 20.60 5.19 -9.99
C LYS A 161 20.04 5.58 -11.35
N SER A 162 20.50 4.94 -12.42
CA SER A 162 20.03 5.13 -13.81
C SER A 162 18.96 4.13 -14.23
N SER A 163 18.56 3.21 -13.35
CA SER A 163 17.54 2.21 -13.67
C SER A 163 16.13 2.80 -13.66
N TYR A 164 15.29 2.34 -14.58
CA TYR A 164 13.85 2.65 -14.57
C TYR A 164 13.02 1.44 -14.93
N SER A 165 11.78 1.44 -14.49
CA SER A 165 10.74 0.49 -14.87
C SER A 165 9.66 1.19 -15.68
N LEU A 166 9.22 0.58 -16.77
CA LEU A 166 8.15 1.09 -17.62
C LEU A 166 6.81 0.50 -17.16
N TYR A 167 5.90 1.34 -16.69
CA TYR A 167 4.52 0.94 -16.38
C TYR A 167 3.57 1.51 -17.41
N ILE A 168 2.85 0.64 -18.10
CA ILE A 168 1.89 0.97 -19.15
C ILE A 168 0.49 0.68 -18.62
N SER A 169 -0.32 1.71 -18.46
CA SER A 169 -1.67 1.59 -17.91
C SER A 169 -2.71 1.42 -19.01
N ILE A 170 -3.57 0.43 -18.88
CA ILE A 170 -4.78 0.26 -19.71
C ILE A 170 -6.00 0.49 -18.80
N PRO A 171 -6.58 1.69 -18.75
CA PRO A 171 -7.60 2.07 -17.77
C PRO A 171 -9.00 1.59 -18.13
N PHE A 172 -9.12 0.46 -18.82
CA PHE A 172 -10.40 -0.08 -19.26
C PHE A 172 -10.69 -1.43 -18.61
N CYS A 173 -11.96 -1.62 -18.20
CA CYS A 173 -12.46 -2.89 -17.68
C CYS A 173 -13.81 -3.23 -18.31
N PRO A 174 -14.17 -4.49 -18.53
CA PRO A 174 -15.52 -4.87 -18.97
C PRO A 174 -16.59 -4.37 -18.01
N THR A 175 -16.36 -4.55 -16.71
CA THR A 175 -17.22 -4.09 -15.61
C THR A 175 -16.38 -3.63 -14.44
N ARG A 176 -16.92 -2.76 -13.58
CA ARG A 176 -16.24 -2.31 -12.37
C ARG A 176 -16.52 -3.27 -11.21
N CYS A 177 -15.49 -3.84 -10.63
CA CYS A 177 -15.63 -4.67 -9.43
C CYS A 177 -15.99 -3.82 -8.21
N ALA A 178 -16.90 -4.31 -7.34
CA ALA A 178 -17.42 -3.57 -6.20
C ALA A 178 -16.32 -3.14 -5.20
N TYR A 179 -15.21 -3.87 -5.13
CA TYR A 179 -14.07 -3.62 -4.25
C TYR A 179 -12.93 -2.83 -4.91
N CYS A 180 -13.04 -2.47 -6.21
CA CYS A 180 -11.93 -1.88 -6.95
C CYS A 180 -11.78 -0.38 -6.64
N SER A 181 -10.58 0.01 -6.20
CA SER A 181 -10.19 1.40 -5.96
C SER A 181 -9.45 2.06 -7.12
N PHE A 182 -9.11 1.29 -8.17
CA PHE A 182 -8.39 1.83 -9.32
C PHE A 182 -9.30 2.71 -10.19
N VAL A 183 -8.67 3.71 -10.81
CA VAL A 183 -9.33 4.50 -11.85
C VAL A 183 -9.49 3.62 -13.09
N SER A 184 -10.72 3.30 -13.44
CA SER A 184 -11.03 2.52 -14.63
C SER A 184 -12.34 2.96 -15.24
N HIS A 185 -12.41 2.85 -16.56
CA HIS A 185 -13.60 3.13 -17.35
C HIS A 185 -14.19 1.84 -17.91
N SER A 186 -15.50 1.76 -17.98
CA SER A 186 -16.17 0.65 -18.66
C SER A 186 -15.82 0.66 -20.15
N VAL A 187 -15.43 -0.50 -20.69
CA VAL A 187 -15.18 -0.67 -22.14
C VAL A 187 -16.36 -0.20 -22.97
N GLU A 188 -17.59 -0.46 -22.54
CA GLU A 188 -18.81 -0.05 -23.24
C GLU A 188 -18.91 1.48 -23.34
N GLN A 189 -18.71 2.19 -22.21
CA GLN A 189 -18.77 3.66 -22.17
C GLN A 189 -17.61 4.30 -22.93
N ALA A 190 -16.42 3.72 -22.84
CA ALA A 190 -15.20 4.23 -23.45
C ALA A 190 -14.97 3.77 -24.90
N ARG A 191 -15.86 2.93 -25.48
CA ARG A 191 -15.66 2.24 -26.77
C ARG A 191 -15.17 3.15 -27.90
N ARG A 192 -15.69 4.38 -27.96
CA ARG A 192 -15.31 5.37 -29.00
C ARG A 192 -13.95 6.02 -28.73
N LEU A 193 -13.48 6.02 -27.49
CA LEU A 193 -12.23 6.65 -27.07
C LEU A 193 -11.05 5.69 -27.10
N ILE A 194 -11.30 4.38 -27.01
CA ILE A 194 -10.22 3.36 -26.96
C ILE A 194 -9.26 3.47 -28.14
N PRO A 195 -9.68 3.57 -29.44
CA PRO A 195 -8.73 3.68 -30.54
C PRO A 195 -7.80 4.89 -30.38
N GLN A 196 -8.36 6.08 -30.13
CA GLN A 196 -7.57 7.29 -29.92
C GLN A 196 -6.64 7.18 -28.71
N TYR A 197 -7.09 6.51 -27.64
CA TYR A 197 -6.24 6.25 -26.48
C TYR A 197 -5.01 5.39 -26.85
N ILE A 198 -5.21 4.35 -27.68
CA ILE A 198 -4.11 3.48 -28.13
C ILE A 198 -3.11 4.29 -28.98
N ASP A 199 -3.59 5.09 -29.93
CA ASP A 199 -2.73 5.95 -30.76
C ASP A 199 -1.87 6.89 -29.89
N LEU A 200 -2.49 7.57 -28.94
CA LEU A 200 -1.79 8.49 -28.03
C LEU A 200 -0.84 7.76 -27.07
N LEU A 201 -1.20 6.56 -26.61
CA LEU A 201 -0.34 5.75 -25.78
C LEU A 201 0.92 5.31 -26.53
N CYS A 202 0.77 4.90 -27.80
CA CYS A 202 1.92 4.54 -28.65
C CYS A 202 2.85 5.74 -28.88
N GLU A 203 2.28 6.93 -29.10
CA GLU A 203 3.06 8.16 -29.22
C GLU A 203 3.77 8.53 -27.89
N GLU A 204 3.10 8.39 -26.75
CA GLU A 204 3.69 8.60 -25.41
C GLU A 204 4.85 7.63 -25.16
N LEU A 205 4.70 6.36 -25.55
CA LEU A 205 5.76 5.36 -25.46
C LEU A 205 6.99 5.75 -26.29
N ARG A 206 6.79 6.20 -27.53
CA ARG A 206 7.86 6.69 -28.39
C ARG A 206 8.62 7.86 -27.75
N LEU A 207 7.90 8.87 -27.28
CA LEU A 207 8.49 10.05 -26.63
C LEU A 207 9.21 9.70 -25.32
N THR A 208 8.64 8.79 -24.54
CA THR A 208 9.24 8.30 -23.30
C THR A 208 10.56 7.60 -23.57
N ALA A 209 10.62 6.78 -24.61
CA ALA A 209 11.85 6.09 -25.01
C ALA A 209 12.95 7.07 -25.45
N GLU A 210 12.60 8.13 -26.20
CA GLU A 210 13.55 9.18 -26.58
C GLU A 210 14.12 9.90 -25.35
N ILE A 211 13.27 10.21 -24.35
CA ILE A 211 13.71 10.85 -23.12
C ILE A 211 14.63 9.91 -22.33
N ALA A 212 14.23 8.65 -22.16
CA ALA A 212 15.05 7.64 -21.47
C ALA A 212 16.44 7.49 -22.12
N LYS A 213 16.49 7.48 -23.45
CA LYS A 213 17.75 7.43 -24.21
C LYS A 213 18.61 8.67 -24.00
N LYS A 214 18.01 9.89 -24.07
CA LYS A 214 18.72 11.15 -23.83
C LYS A 214 19.32 11.21 -22.43
N LEU A 215 18.63 10.66 -21.44
CA LEU A 215 19.06 10.59 -20.04
C LEU A 215 19.98 9.39 -19.74
N SER A 216 20.30 8.57 -20.73
CA SER A 216 21.08 7.33 -20.57
C SER A 216 20.54 6.40 -19.48
N LEU A 217 19.20 6.29 -19.41
CA LEU A 217 18.54 5.42 -18.43
C LEU A 217 18.55 3.96 -18.91
N LYS A 218 18.63 3.04 -17.95
CA LYS A 218 18.63 1.58 -18.18
C LYS A 218 17.25 1.01 -17.84
N LEU A 219 16.58 0.42 -18.83
CA LEU A 219 15.33 -0.30 -18.62
C LEU A 219 15.56 -1.57 -17.80
N GLU A 220 14.82 -1.74 -16.71
CA GLU A 220 14.87 -2.95 -15.88
C GLU A 220 13.67 -3.83 -16.08
N THR A 221 12.45 -3.26 -16.02
CA THR A 221 11.23 -4.04 -16.14
C THR A 221 10.19 -3.32 -16.99
N ILE A 222 9.30 -4.10 -17.59
CA ILE A 222 8.11 -3.62 -18.30
C ILE A 222 6.89 -4.25 -17.66
N TYR A 223 5.88 -3.45 -17.38
CA TYR A 223 4.65 -3.91 -16.78
C TYR A 223 3.43 -3.27 -17.46
N ILE A 224 2.61 -4.08 -18.12
CA ILE A 224 1.33 -3.64 -18.69
C ILE A 224 0.23 -4.04 -17.71
N GLY A 225 -0.41 -3.06 -17.12
CA GLY A 225 -1.41 -3.24 -16.07
C GLY A 225 -2.50 -2.17 -16.09
N GLY A 226 -3.09 -1.88 -14.94
CA GLY A 226 -4.10 -0.83 -14.76
C GLY A 226 -5.48 -1.39 -14.45
N GLY A 227 -6.46 -1.18 -15.35
CA GLY A 227 -7.78 -1.77 -15.27
C GLY A 227 -7.75 -3.24 -15.64
N THR A 228 -7.77 -3.52 -16.93
CA THR A 228 -7.67 -4.88 -17.48
C THR A 228 -6.99 -4.80 -18.85
N PRO A 229 -5.67 -5.03 -18.97
CA PRO A 229 -4.97 -4.94 -20.25
C PRO A 229 -5.56 -5.79 -21.36
N THR A 230 -6.08 -6.97 -21.03
CA THR A 230 -6.74 -7.86 -21.97
C THR A 230 -8.17 -7.44 -22.34
N SER A 231 -8.65 -6.30 -21.85
CA SER A 231 -9.97 -5.74 -22.24
C SER A 231 -9.99 -5.12 -23.65
N VAL A 232 -8.83 -4.73 -24.19
CA VAL A 232 -8.69 -4.26 -25.57
C VAL A 232 -8.66 -5.45 -26.53
N THR A 233 -8.80 -5.20 -27.83
CA THR A 233 -8.73 -6.26 -28.85
C THR A 233 -7.29 -6.82 -28.98
N ASP A 234 -7.16 -8.01 -29.56
CA ASP A 234 -5.86 -8.63 -29.87
C ASP A 234 -4.99 -7.71 -30.73
N LYS A 235 -5.57 -7.06 -31.75
CA LYS A 235 -4.89 -6.10 -32.63
C LYS A 235 -4.41 -4.86 -31.87
N GLN A 236 -5.22 -4.30 -31.01
CA GLN A 236 -4.85 -3.15 -30.18
C GLN A 236 -3.74 -3.51 -29.16
N LEU A 237 -3.83 -4.71 -28.58
CA LEU A 237 -2.79 -5.22 -27.69
C LEU A 237 -1.46 -5.42 -28.46
N GLU A 238 -1.54 -5.97 -29.68
CA GLU A 238 -0.38 -6.12 -30.56
C GLU A 238 0.23 -4.76 -30.93
N GLU A 239 -0.57 -3.75 -31.22
CA GLU A 239 -0.12 -2.39 -31.54
C GLU A 239 0.66 -1.76 -30.39
N ILE A 240 0.14 -1.82 -29.15
CA ILE A 240 0.82 -1.32 -27.95
C ILE A 240 2.14 -2.08 -27.75
N MET A 241 2.11 -3.41 -27.83
CA MET A 241 3.31 -4.24 -27.58
C MET A 241 4.34 -4.10 -28.68
N SER A 242 3.93 -3.83 -29.94
CA SER A 242 4.82 -3.48 -31.03
C SER A 242 5.51 -2.15 -30.78
N ALA A 243 4.77 -1.11 -30.38
CA ALA A 243 5.35 0.18 -29.99
C ALA A 243 6.39 0.04 -28.86
N VAL A 244 6.14 -0.87 -27.90
CA VAL A 244 7.13 -1.19 -26.85
C VAL A 244 8.37 -1.84 -27.47
N ALA A 245 8.21 -2.87 -28.31
CA ALA A 245 9.32 -3.62 -28.90
C ALA A 245 10.19 -2.77 -29.84
N GLU A 246 9.59 -1.81 -30.54
CA GLU A 246 10.29 -0.91 -31.48
C GLU A 246 11.09 0.19 -30.75
N ASN A 247 10.61 0.66 -29.61
CA ASN A 247 11.17 1.82 -28.94
C ASN A 247 12.03 1.49 -27.71
N PHE A 248 11.86 0.32 -27.11
CA PHE A 248 12.56 -0.07 -25.88
C PHE A 248 13.39 -1.34 -26.07
N PRO A 249 14.52 -1.49 -25.33
CA PRO A 249 15.37 -2.68 -25.41
C PRO A 249 14.75 -3.85 -24.61
N VAL A 250 13.63 -4.38 -25.08
CA VAL A 250 12.82 -5.43 -24.40
C VAL A 250 13.65 -6.63 -23.98
N GLN A 251 14.61 -7.05 -24.84
CA GLN A 251 15.47 -8.21 -24.59
C GLN A 251 16.40 -8.04 -23.39
N SER A 252 16.66 -6.81 -22.96
CA SER A 252 17.48 -6.52 -21.77
C SER A 252 16.67 -6.38 -20.50
N ALA A 253 15.34 -6.37 -20.58
CA ALA A 253 14.47 -6.27 -19.41
C ALA A 253 14.55 -7.56 -18.58
N ALA A 254 14.71 -7.40 -17.26
CA ALA A 254 14.73 -8.53 -16.33
C ALA A 254 13.36 -9.21 -16.23
N GLU A 255 12.28 -8.45 -16.41
CA GLU A 255 10.91 -8.95 -16.44
C GLU A 255 10.05 -8.10 -17.39
N TYR A 256 9.23 -8.78 -18.20
CA TYR A 256 8.16 -8.16 -18.98
C TYR A 256 6.85 -8.85 -18.63
N THR A 257 6.02 -8.16 -17.82
CA THR A 257 4.75 -8.69 -17.32
C THR A 257 3.57 -8.04 -18.02
N VAL A 258 2.55 -8.85 -18.35
CA VAL A 258 1.24 -8.41 -18.79
C VAL A 258 0.17 -8.96 -17.85
N GLU A 259 -0.69 -8.09 -17.32
CA GLU A 259 -1.86 -8.53 -16.55
C GLU A 259 -2.93 -9.10 -17.47
N ALA A 260 -3.25 -10.37 -17.27
CA ALA A 260 -4.37 -11.09 -17.89
C ALA A 260 -5.36 -11.45 -16.76
N GLY A 261 -5.70 -10.44 -15.95
CA GLY A 261 -6.32 -10.62 -14.63
C GLY A 261 -7.78 -11.07 -14.65
N ARG A 262 -8.47 -11.01 -15.80
CA ARG A 262 -9.89 -11.39 -15.90
C ARG A 262 -10.06 -12.52 -16.91
N PRO A 263 -10.57 -13.69 -16.49
CA PRO A 263 -10.75 -14.85 -17.39
C PRO A 263 -11.67 -14.55 -18.58
N ASP A 264 -12.69 -13.69 -18.38
CA ASP A 264 -13.65 -13.30 -19.41
C ASP A 264 -13.07 -12.41 -20.54
N THR A 265 -11.86 -11.88 -20.34
CA THR A 265 -11.18 -11.02 -21.33
C THR A 265 -10.00 -11.71 -22.01
N VAL A 266 -9.60 -12.85 -21.51
CA VAL A 266 -8.46 -13.62 -22.04
C VAL A 266 -8.92 -14.52 -23.16
N THR A 267 -8.28 -14.37 -24.33
CA THR A 267 -8.48 -15.27 -25.48
C THR A 267 -7.15 -15.86 -25.91
N ARG A 268 -7.19 -16.94 -26.70
CA ARG A 268 -5.99 -17.60 -27.22
C ARG A 268 -5.16 -16.64 -28.08
N GLU A 269 -5.83 -15.87 -28.93
CA GLU A 269 -5.19 -14.91 -29.85
C GLU A 269 -4.40 -13.86 -29.06
N LYS A 270 -4.98 -13.30 -27.98
CA LYS A 270 -4.30 -12.35 -27.09
C LYS A 270 -3.10 -12.97 -26.38
N LEU A 271 -3.20 -14.22 -25.91
CA LEU A 271 -2.08 -14.92 -25.29
C LEU A 271 -0.96 -15.21 -26.30
N GLU A 272 -1.31 -15.53 -27.55
CA GLU A 272 -0.34 -15.71 -28.64
C GLU A 272 0.38 -14.39 -28.97
N VAL A 273 -0.33 -13.27 -28.99
CA VAL A 273 0.26 -11.92 -29.13
C VAL A 273 1.22 -11.64 -27.97
N ILE A 274 0.77 -11.79 -26.72
CA ILE A 274 1.59 -11.53 -25.53
C ILE A 274 2.89 -12.33 -25.57
N LYS A 275 2.80 -13.62 -25.90
CA LYS A 275 3.97 -14.51 -26.01
C LYS A 275 4.90 -14.10 -27.15
N ARG A 276 4.37 -13.85 -28.34
CA ARG A 276 5.13 -13.46 -29.54
C ARG A 276 5.89 -12.16 -29.33
N MET A 277 5.27 -11.20 -28.61
CA MET A 277 5.84 -9.89 -28.31
C MET A 277 6.84 -9.88 -27.14
N GLY A 278 7.22 -11.07 -26.64
CA GLY A 278 8.33 -11.24 -25.72
C GLY A 278 7.99 -11.03 -24.24
N ALA A 279 6.72 -11.01 -23.85
CA ALA A 279 6.37 -11.01 -22.43
C ALA A 279 6.87 -12.30 -21.77
N SER A 280 7.62 -12.13 -20.68
CA SER A 280 8.20 -13.24 -19.91
C SER A 280 7.26 -13.77 -18.83
N ARG A 281 6.22 -13.00 -18.49
CA ARG A 281 5.27 -13.32 -17.42
C ARG A 281 3.87 -12.79 -17.72
N ILE A 282 2.87 -13.53 -17.30
CA ILE A 282 1.47 -13.05 -17.23
C ILE A 282 0.95 -13.19 -15.80
N SER A 283 0.07 -12.27 -15.40
CA SER A 283 -0.65 -12.35 -14.13
C SER A 283 -2.10 -12.75 -14.39
N ILE A 284 -2.55 -13.85 -13.82
CA ILE A 284 -3.91 -14.39 -13.97
C ILE A 284 -4.57 -14.43 -12.60
N ASN A 285 -5.76 -13.83 -12.49
CA ASN A 285 -6.55 -13.86 -11.27
C ASN A 285 -7.78 -14.75 -11.47
N PRO A 286 -8.10 -15.70 -10.60
CA PRO A 286 -9.33 -16.47 -10.68
C PRO A 286 -10.59 -15.61 -10.43
N GLN A 287 -10.44 -14.44 -9.82
CA GLN A 287 -11.49 -13.48 -9.39
C GLN A 287 -12.40 -14.02 -8.28
N THR A 288 -12.77 -15.28 -8.32
CA THR A 288 -13.55 -15.98 -7.31
C THR A 288 -13.23 -17.47 -7.35
N MET A 289 -13.44 -18.13 -6.23
CA MET A 289 -13.29 -19.59 -6.09
C MET A 289 -14.67 -20.28 -6.09
N ASN A 290 -15.75 -19.53 -6.32
CA ASN A 290 -17.12 -20.05 -6.46
C ASN A 290 -17.41 -20.43 -7.90
#